data_3618067aa2c1a1a8cc124fc9ae179ef8
#
_entry.id   3618067aa2c1a1a8cc124fc9ae179ef8
#
_cell.length_a   1.000
_cell.length_b   1.000
_cell.length_c   1.000
_cell.angle_alpha   90.00
_cell.angle_beta   90.00
_cell.angle_gamma   90.00
#
_symmetry.space_group_name_H-M   'P 1'
#
loop_
_entity.id
_entity.type
_entity.pdbx_description
1 polymer ?
#
loop_
_entity_poly.entity_id
_entity_poly.type
_entity_poly.pdbx_seq_one_letter_code
_entity_poly.pdbx_strand_id
1 'polypeptide(L)'
;TQNTTPQSYFVDALTEQILTDLEDPDVGLGYSETQAYNTLYKGGLSIYSTQDLEIQGICDQVLNDDSNYPYKVQYGLSYALTVTRADGTQENYSSGHIKQFRNMKYGLTFDSEEQAHQVIESFKASIAKEGDTYDEVINLSPQPQASVTVIDQATGQIKAMVGGRGTKSSSMSLNRAYTGSTRQPGSCFKILSTYAPALDSAGETLATIIKDEPYEYADGTPVSNWWGNYYRGNMTMRKAIEQSANICAVKTLTEITPQLGFTYCQNFGLST
;
A
#
# COMPACT_ATOMS: atom_id res chain seq x y z
N THR A 1 29.90 -9.30 -12.76
CA THR A 1 29.19 -9.05 -11.48
C THR A 1 28.20 -7.92 -11.72
N GLN A 2 26.93 -8.26 -11.90
CA GLN A 2 25.87 -7.27 -11.94
C GLN A 2 25.83 -6.55 -10.58
N ASN A 3 25.76 -5.23 -10.64
CA ASN A 3 25.63 -4.42 -9.44
C ASN A 3 24.30 -4.78 -8.78
N THR A 4 24.35 -5.46 -7.63
CA THR A 4 23.16 -6.02 -6.96
C THR A 4 22.45 -5.02 -6.03
N THR A 5 22.76 -3.73 -6.14
CA THR A 5 22.08 -2.71 -5.35
C THR A 5 20.63 -2.61 -5.83
N PRO A 6 19.64 -2.85 -4.96
CA PRO A 6 18.23 -2.74 -5.33
C PRO A 6 17.88 -1.34 -5.83
N GLN A 7 17.05 -1.26 -6.86
CA GLN A 7 16.50 0.01 -7.33
C GLN A 7 15.49 0.57 -6.31
N SER A 8 15.30 1.90 -6.32
CA SER A 8 14.26 2.52 -5.48
C SER A 8 12.86 2.09 -5.91
N TYR A 9 11.87 2.26 -5.05
CA TYR A 9 10.47 2.00 -5.38
C TYR A 9 9.96 2.87 -6.55
N PHE A 10 10.46 4.11 -6.64
CA PHE A 10 10.15 4.98 -7.76
C PHE A 10 10.70 4.42 -9.07
N VAL A 11 11.95 3.98 -9.08
CA VAL A 11 12.60 3.42 -10.29
C VAL A 11 11.95 2.09 -10.69
N ASP A 12 11.57 1.25 -9.74
CA ASP A 12 10.82 0.02 -10.05
C ASP A 12 9.49 0.33 -10.75
N ALA A 13 8.69 1.26 -10.19
CA ALA A 13 7.42 1.68 -10.78
C ALA A 13 7.61 2.31 -12.17
N LEU A 14 8.63 3.15 -12.34
CA LEU A 14 8.98 3.74 -13.63
C LEU A 14 9.37 2.65 -14.65
N THR A 15 10.11 1.64 -14.22
CA THR A 15 10.50 0.51 -15.08
C THR A 15 9.27 -0.27 -15.57
N GLU A 16 8.33 -0.59 -14.66
CA GLU A 16 7.07 -1.25 -15.02
C GLU A 16 6.26 -0.41 -16.01
N GLN A 17 6.14 0.90 -15.75
CA GLN A 17 5.41 1.80 -16.64
C GLN A 17 6.02 1.85 -18.04
N ILE A 18 7.35 1.97 -18.16
CA ILE A 18 8.02 2.01 -19.44
C ILE A 18 7.84 0.70 -20.22
N LEU A 19 7.93 -0.45 -19.56
CA LEU A 19 7.69 -1.73 -20.20
C LEU A 19 6.26 -1.81 -20.72
N THR A 20 5.28 -1.44 -19.90
CA THR A 20 3.86 -1.38 -20.28
C THR A 20 3.64 -0.44 -21.49
N ASP A 21 4.20 0.76 -21.44
CA ASP A 21 4.06 1.75 -22.52
C ASP A 21 4.69 1.26 -23.82
N LEU A 22 5.85 0.56 -23.77
CA LEU A 22 6.49 0.00 -24.96
C LEU A 22 5.68 -1.14 -25.58
N GLU A 23 4.94 -1.89 -24.77
CA GLU A 23 4.09 -3.00 -25.21
C GLU A 23 2.72 -2.52 -25.75
N ASP A 24 2.21 -1.40 -25.25
CA ASP A 24 0.93 -0.83 -25.65
C ASP A 24 1.02 -0.23 -27.08
N PRO A 25 0.23 -0.72 -28.05
CA PRO A 25 0.24 -0.19 -29.41
C PRO A 25 -0.37 1.22 -29.53
N ASP A 26 -1.18 1.65 -28.58
CA ASP A 26 -1.85 2.95 -28.61
C ASP A 26 -0.98 4.06 -27.98
N VAL A 27 -0.10 3.70 -27.05
CA VAL A 27 0.78 4.62 -26.33
C VAL A 27 2.21 4.56 -26.85
N GLY A 28 2.72 3.37 -27.13
CA GLY A 28 4.10 3.10 -27.48
C GLY A 28 4.26 2.44 -28.84
N LEU A 29 5.00 1.36 -28.90
CA LEU A 29 5.45 0.72 -30.13
C LEU A 29 4.81 -0.65 -30.40
N GLY A 30 3.96 -1.14 -29.49
CA GLY A 30 3.33 -2.46 -29.60
C GLY A 30 4.34 -3.60 -29.58
N TYR A 31 5.40 -3.45 -28.79
CA TYR A 31 6.46 -4.45 -28.70
C TYR A 31 5.97 -5.70 -27.94
N SER A 32 6.54 -6.84 -28.29
CA SER A 32 6.45 -8.00 -27.40
C SER A 32 7.25 -7.75 -26.11
N GLU A 33 6.93 -8.44 -25.02
CA GLU A 33 7.64 -8.38 -23.74
C GLU A 33 9.17 -8.46 -23.90
N THR A 34 9.65 -9.40 -24.75
CA THR A 34 11.08 -9.56 -25.03
C THR A 34 11.68 -8.34 -25.75
N GLN A 35 10.93 -7.73 -26.68
CA GLN A 35 11.38 -6.52 -27.39
C GLN A 35 11.40 -5.32 -26.45
N ALA A 36 10.36 -5.11 -25.66
CA ALA A 36 10.28 -4.06 -24.65
C ALA A 36 11.45 -4.16 -23.65
N TYR A 37 11.69 -5.34 -23.10
CA TYR A 37 12.82 -5.62 -22.21
C TYR A 37 14.17 -5.29 -22.85
N ASN A 38 14.43 -5.79 -24.07
CA ASN A 38 15.69 -5.52 -24.76
C ASN A 38 15.87 -4.04 -25.10
N THR A 39 14.78 -3.35 -25.45
CA THR A 39 14.80 -1.90 -25.73
C THR A 39 15.14 -1.12 -24.46
N LEU A 40 14.50 -1.44 -23.35
CA LEU A 40 14.77 -0.78 -22.07
C LEU A 40 16.21 -0.99 -21.58
N TYR A 41 16.71 -2.22 -21.57
CA TYR A 41 17.99 -2.53 -20.94
C TYR A 41 19.19 -2.52 -21.89
N LYS A 42 18.98 -2.57 -23.21
CA LYS A 42 20.05 -2.65 -24.21
C LYS A 42 19.90 -1.66 -25.36
N GLY A 43 18.76 -0.98 -25.44
CA GLY A 43 18.43 -0.06 -26.54
C GLY A 43 19.07 1.32 -26.44
N GLY A 44 19.78 1.63 -25.37
CA GLY A 44 20.46 2.92 -25.19
C GLY A 44 19.50 4.08 -24.92
N LEU A 45 18.35 3.82 -24.30
CA LEU A 45 17.36 4.85 -23.99
C LEU A 45 17.88 5.84 -22.95
N SER A 46 17.55 7.12 -23.15
CA SER A 46 17.66 8.15 -22.12
C SER A 46 16.28 8.40 -21.52
N ILE A 47 16.11 8.09 -20.24
CA ILE A 47 14.82 8.16 -19.54
C ILE A 47 14.83 9.40 -18.64
N TYR A 48 13.87 10.29 -18.86
CA TYR A 48 13.64 11.50 -18.07
C TYR A 48 12.45 11.25 -17.14
N SER A 49 12.68 11.33 -15.85
CA SER A 49 11.63 11.11 -14.84
C SER A 49 11.27 12.42 -14.13
N THR A 50 10.14 12.38 -13.41
CA THR A 50 9.66 13.48 -12.59
C THR A 50 10.18 13.43 -11.15
N GLN A 51 10.99 12.41 -10.82
CA GLN A 51 11.54 12.19 -9.48
C GLN A 51 12.36 13.39 -9.03
N ASP A 52 12.10 13.84 -7.81
CA ASP A 52 12.93 14.81 -7.08
C ASP A 52 13.73 14.03 -6.02
N LEU A 53 15.06 14.02 -6.16
CA LEU A 53 15.93 13.22 -5.30
C LEU A 53 15.97 13.73 -3.86
N GLU A 54 15.78 15.03 -3.64
CA GLU A 54 15.73 15.63 -2.30
C GLU A 54 14.45 15.20 -1.58
N ILE A 55 13.30 15.35 -2.24
CA ILE A 55 12.01 14.91 -1.70
C ILE A 55 12.00 13.38 -1.48
N GLN A 56 12.54 12.60 -2.42
CA GLN A 56 12.68 11.17 -2.27
C GLN A 56 13.50 10.80 -1.02
N GLY A 57 14.66 11.45 -0.83
CA GLY A 57 15.52 11.22 0.35
C GLY A 57 14.83 11.56 1.67
N ILE A 58 14.06 12.64 1.72
CA ILE A 58 13.26 13.01 2.89
C ILE A 58 12.21 11.94 3.18
N CYS A 59 11.48 11.47 2.16
CA CYS A 59 10.47 10.43 2.32
C CYS A 59 11.09 9.12 2.83
N ASP A 60 12.21 8.69 2.27
CA ASP A 60 12.94 7.49 2.70
C ASP A 60 13.39 7.61 4.17
N GLN A 61 13.92 8.76 4.58
CA GLN A 61 14.35 9.02 5.94
C GLN A 61 13.16 8.99 6.93
N VAL A 62 12.08 9.73 6.62
CA VAL A 62 10.91 9.84 7.51
C VAL A 62 10.20 8.50 7.69
N LEU A 63 10.05 7.70 6.63
CA LEU A 63 9.41 6.39 6.74
C LEU A 63 10.25 5.38 7.54
N ASN A 64 11.57 5.50 7.52
CA ASN A 64 12.47 4.58 8.22
C ASN A 64 12.84 5.03 9.64
N ASP A 65 12.40 6.20 10.08
CA ASP A 65 12.58 6.65 11.45
C ASP A 65 11.47 6.08 12.35
N ASP A 66 11.85 5.14 13.20
CA ASP A 66 10.95 4.47 14.15
C ASP A 66 10.23 5.42 15.11
N SER A 67 10.81 6.58 15.38
CA SER A 67 10.22 7.61 16.26
C SER A 67 8.94 8.25 15.68
N ASN A 68 8.73 8.15 14.38
CA ASN A 68 7.52 8.65 13.71
C ASN A 68 6.31 7.72 13.87
N TYR A 69 6.46 6.57 14.53
CA TYR A 69 5.38 5.61 14.69
C TYR A 69 4.89 5.55 16.14
N PRO A 70 3.55 5.52 16.36
CA PRO A 70 2.98 5.57 17.72
C PRO A 70 3.12 4.24 18.48
N TYR A 71 3.60 3.19 17.85
CA TYR A 71 3.72 1.86 18.43
C TYR A 71 5.15 1.36 18.37
N LYS A 72 5.52 0.52 19.36
CA LYS A 72 6.79 -0.20 19.33
C LYS A 72 6.89 -0.99 18.01
N VAL A 73 8.03 -0.84 17.35
CA VAL A 73 8.33 -1.59 16.13
C VAL A 73 8.42 -3.08 16.45
N GLN A 74 7.76 -3.87 15.63
CA GLN A 74 7.89 -5.33 15.59
C GLN A 74 8.38 -5.74 14.20
N TYR A 75 8.92 -6.94 14.08
CA TYR A 75 9.42 -7.46 12.82
C TYR A 75 8.51 -8.57 12.29
N GLY A 76 7.90 -8.33 11.15
CA GLY A 76 7.12 -9.32 10.41
C GLY A 76 8.05 -10.25 9.65
N LEU A 77 7.84 -11.56 9.76
CA LEU A 77 8.66 -12.57 9.09
C LEU A 77 7.97 -13.10 7.82
N SER A 78 8.67 -12.98 6.69
CA SER A 78 8.45 -13.78 5.50
C SER A 78 9.58 -14.80 5.38
N TYR A 79 9.23 -16.09 5.27
CA TYR A 79 10.16 -17.20 5.34
C TYR A 79 9.84 -18.25 4.28
N ALA A 80 10.86 -18.70 3.59
CA ALA A 80 10.83 -19.87 2.73
C ALA A 80 12.07 -20.71 3.00
N LEU A 81 11.89 -22.03 3.11
CA LEU A 81 12.96 -22.99 3.33
C LEU A 81 12.71 -24.22 2.48
N THR A 82 13.71 -24.62 1.69
CA THR A 82 13.79 -25.92 1.05
C THR A 82 14.81 -26.77 1.80
N VAL A 83 14.36 -27.90 2.31
CA VAL A 83 15.21 -28.93 2.94
C VAL A 83 15.42 -30.04 1.94
N THR A 84 16.67 -30.29 1.55
CA THR A 84 17.02 -31.47 0.74
C THR A 84 17.55 -32.54 1.69
N ARG A 85 16.84 -33.67 1.77
CA ARG A 85 17.16 -34.82 2.59
C ARG A 85 18.34 -35.62 2.02
N ALA A 86 18.97 -36.45 2.81
CA ALA A 86 20.09 -37.29 2.39
C ALA A 86 19.77 -38.21 1.19
N ASP A 87 18.50 -38.57 1.02
CA ASP A 87 18.01 -39.38 -0.12
C ASP A 87 17.67 -38.57 -1.37
N GLY A 88 17.89 -37.25 -1.34
CA GLY A 88 17.56 -36.30 -2.41
C GLY A 88 16.11 -35.81 -2.41
N THR A 89 15.26 -36.25 -1.50
CA THR A 89 13.90 -35.72 -1.38
C THR A 89 13.91 -34.25 -0.93
N GLN A 90 12.99 -33.44 -1.45
CA GLN A 90 12.87 -32.05 -1.07
C GLN A 90 11.55 -31.80 -0.31
N GLU A 91 11.66 -31.09 0.79
CA GLU A 91 10.53 -30.63 1.60
C GLU A 91 10.58 -29.11 1.70
N ASN A 92 9.42 -28.44 1.46
CA ASN A 92 9.31 -27.00 1.47
C ASN A 92 8.51 -26.49 2.68
N TYR A 93 9.07 -25.49 3.34
CA TYR A 93 8.50 -24.86 4.51
C TYR A 93 8.34 -23.35 4.28
N SER A 94 7.40 -22.74 4.97
CA SER A 94 7.04 -21.33 4.84
C SER A 94 6.78 -20.67 6.19
N SER A 95 6.54 -19.39 6.19
CA SER A 95 6.07 -18.64 7.37
C SER A 95 4.87 -19.29 8.05
N GLY A 96 4.00 -19.98 7.29
CA GLY A 96 2.85 -20.71 7.82
C GLY A 96 3.25 -21.84 8.77
N HIS A 97 4.32 -22.57 8.45
CA HIS A 97 4.83 -23.66 9.29
C HIS A 97 5.43 -23.15 10.60
N ILE A 98 6.18 -22.01 10.54
CA ILE A 98 6.69 -21.35 11.76
C ILE A 98 5.55 -20.85 12.63
N LYS A 99 4.50 -20.27 12.01
CA LYS A 99 3.31 -19.82 12.71
C LYS A 99 2.60 -20.98 13.45
N GLN A 100 2.49 -22.12 12.79
CA GLN A 100 1.92 -23.34 13.39
C GLN A 100 2.83 -23.88 14.52
N PHE A 101 4.13 -23.96 14.30
CA PHE A 101 5.12 -24.37 15.30
C PHE A 101 5.04 -23.53 16.57
N ARG A 102 4.82 -22.22 16.43
CA ARG A 102 4.65 -21.28 17.55
C ARG A 102 3.22 -21.21 18.09
N ASN A 103 2.28 -21.94 17.51
CA ASN A 103 0.84 -21.88 17.85
C ASN A 103 0.28 -20.44 17.84
N MET A 104 0.69 -19.64 16.86
CA MET A 104 0.26 -18.24 16.75
C MET A 104 -1.07 -18.14 15.99
N LYS A 105 -2.06 -17.48 16.60
CA LYS A 105 -3.38 -17.29 16.00
C LYS A 105 -3.40 -16.16 14.94
N TYR A 106 -2.64 -15.09 15.19
CA TYR A 106 -2.56 -13.89 14.34
C TYR A 106 -1.18 -13.76 13.68
N GLY A 107 -0.84 -12.62 13.12
CA GLY A 107 0.37 -12.37 12.35
C GLY A 107 1.66 -12.92 12.97
N LEU A 108 2.64 -13.21 12.13
CA LEU A 108 3.96 -13.69 12.56
C LEU A 108 4.89 -12.50 12.73
N THR A 109 4.88 -11.90 13.93
CA THR A 109 5.70 -10.75 14.30
C THR A 109 6.54 -11.04 15.53
N PHE A 110 7.69 -10.38 15.63
CA PHE A 110 8.67 -10.53 16.70
C PHE A 110 9.11 -9.16 17.23
N ASP A 111 9.53 -9.11 18.49
CA ASP A 111 9.99 -7.87 19.14
C ASP A 111 11.39 -7.45 18.72
N SER A 112 12.17 -8.36 18.11
CA SER A 112 13.47 -8.09 17.52
C SER A 112 13.79 -9.12 16.42
N GLU A 113 14.76 -8.79 15.56
CA GLU A 113 15.27 -9.69 14.54
C GLU A 113 15.94 -10.93 15.16
N GLU A 114 16.67 -10.75 16.28
CA GLU A 114 17.30 -11.85 17.01
C GLU A 114 16.27 -12.86 17.51
N GLN A 115 15.13 -12.38 18.01
CA GLN A 115 14.04 -13.27 18.43
C GLN A 115 13.47 -14.06 17.25
N ALA A 116 13.33 -13.43 16.08
CA ALA A 116 12.89 -14.11 14.87
C ALA A 116 13.87 -15.22 14.46
N HIS A 117 15.15 -14.90 14.42
CA HIS A 117 16.20 -15.87 14.10
C HIS A 117 16.26 -17.04 15.10
N GLN A 118 16.13 -16.79 16.41
CA GLN A 118 16.07 -17.86 17.42
C GLN A 118 14.90 -18.81 17.17
N VAL A 119 13.75 -18.29 16.76
CA VAL A 119 12.57 -19.10 16.44
C VAL A 119 12.79 -19.90 15.16
N ILE A 120 13.40 -19.31 14.13
CA ILE A 120 13.75 -20.02 12.89
C ILE A 120 14.68 -21.16 13.18
N GLU A 121 15.75 -20.94 13.95
CA GLU A 121 16.70 -22.01 14.30
C GLU A 121 16.03 -23.12 15.15
N SER A 122 15.16 -22.76 16.07
CA SER A 122 14.39 -23.74 16.84
C SER A 122 13.45 -24.57 15.95
N PHE A 123 12.83 -23.94 14.96
CA PHE A 123 12.01 -24.63 13.98
C PHE A 123 12.85 -25.56 13.11
N LYS A 124 13.97 -25.10 12.57
CA LYS A 124 14.91 -25.93 11.78
C LYS A 124 15.40 -27.15 12.59
N ALA A 125 15.78 -26.94 13.85
CA ALA A 125 16.18 -28.02 14.74
C ALA A 125 15.07 -29.07 14.95
N SER A 126 13.81 -28.64 14.95
CA SER A 126 12.65 -29.56 15.14
C SER A 126 12.38 -30.48 13.94
N ILE A 127 12.83 -30.10 12.75
CA ILE A 127 12.62 -30.83 11.49
C ILE A 127 13.88 -31.49 10.96
N ALA A 128 15.04 -31.18 11.55
CA ALA A 128 16.35 -31.62 11.09
C ALA A 128 16.51 -33.15 11.14
N LYS A 129 17.15 -33.71 10.10
CA LYS A 129 17.61 -35.09 10.03
C LYS A 129 19.09 -35.11 9.61
N GLU A 130 19.76 -36.20 9.89
CA GLU A 130 21.17 -36.36 9.51
C GLU A 130 21.35 -36.31 7.98
N GLY A 131 22.29 -35.50 7.51
CA GLY A 131 22.62 -35.34 6.09
C GLY A 131 21.76 -34.32 5.35
N ASP A 132 20.87 -33.59 6.05
CA ASP A 132 20.04 -32.53 5.46
C ASP A 132 20.90 -31.36 4.99
N THR A 133 20.50 -30.74 3.87
CA THR A 133 20.97 -29.42 3.42
C THR A 133 19.81 -28.45 3.32
N TYR A 134 20.09 -27.15 3.53
CA TYR A 134 19.09 -26.10 3.66
C TYR A 134 19.35 -25.00 2.64
N ASP A 135 18.30 -24.59 1.92
CA ASP A 135 18.26 -23.37 1.12
C ASP A 135 17.11 -22.51 1.66
N GLU A 136 17.46 -21.37 2.28
CA GLU A 136 16.48 -20.54 2.99
C GLU A 136 16.53 -19.08 2.57
N VAL A 137 15.34 -18.48 2.56
CA VAL A 137 15.14 -17.04 2.39
C VAL A 137 14.41 -16.49 3.62
N ILE A 138 15.09 -15.59 4.32
CA ILE A 138 14.55 -14.86 5.48
C ILE A 138 14.38 -13.41 5.10
N ASN A 139 13.16 -12.89 5.24
CA ASN A 139 12.88 -11.46 5.08
C ASN A 139 12.16 -10.95 6.33
N LEU A 140 12.84 -10.08 7.08
CA LEU A 140 12.30 -9.40 8.25
C LEU A 140 11.98 -7.95 7.88
N SER A 141 10.74 -7.56 8.11
CA SER A 141 10.28 -6.21 7.78
C SER A 141 9.65 -5.53 9.01
N PRO A 142 10.03 -4.27 9.30
CA PRO A 142 9.47 -3.53 10.42
C PRO A 142 7.96 -3.33 10.26
N GLN A 143 7.23 -3.45 11.37
CA GLN A 143 5.78 -3.27 11.44
C GLN A 143 5.46 -2.18 12.47
N PRO A 144 4.46 -1.33 12.21
CA PRO A 144 3.58 -1.33 11.03
C PRO A 144 4.33 -0.91 9.76
N GLN A 145 3.83 -1.36 8.62
CA GLN A 145 4.29 -0.89 7.31
C GLN A 145 3.61 0.42 6.93
N ALA A 146 4.29 1.21 6.10
CA ALA A 146 3.80 2.46 5.56
C ALA A 146 4.27 2.64 4.11
N SER A 147 3.58 3.48 3.36
CA SER A 147 3.98 3.92 2.04
C SER A 147 3.62 5.39 1.86
N VAL A 148 4.31 6.07 0.94
CA VAL A 148 4.04 7.47 0.61
C VAL A 148 4.24 7.70 -0.87
N THR A 149 3.37 8.55 -1.44
CA THR A 149 3.54 9.14 -2.77
C THR A 149 3.40 10.65 -2.63
N VAL A 150 4.35 11.39 -3.17
CA VAL A 150 4.31 12.86 -3.21
C VAL A 150 4.04 13.30 -4.64
N ILE A 151 2.97 14.05 -4.82
CA ILE A 151 2.51 14.55 -6.11
C ILE A 151 2.52 16.08 -6.09
N ASP A 152 3.11 16.69 -7.10
CA ASP A 152 2.98 18.12 -7.37
C ASP A 152 1.56 18.39 -7.89
N GLN A 153 0.75 19.07 -7.10
CA GLN A 153 -0.64 19.34 -7.44
C GLN A 153 -0.84 20.22 -8.68
N ALA A 154 0.14 21.06 -9.03
CA ALA A 154 0.04 21.95 -10.18
C ALA A 154 0.27 21.20 -11.50
N THR A 155 1.07 20.15 -11.48
CA THR A 155 1.49 19.42 -12.68
C THR A 155 0.99 17.98 -12.73
N GLY A 156 0.54 17.43 -11.60
CA GLY A 156 0.20 16.01 -11.46
C GLY A 156 1.43 15.07 -11.42
N GLN A 157 2.63 15.62 -11.41
CA GLN A 157 3.87 14.84 -11.44
C GLN A 157 4.16 14.18 -10.09
N ILE A 158 4.48 12.89 -10.12
CA ILE A 158 4.98 12.17 -8.94
C ILE A 158 6.42 12.58 -8.70
N LYS A 159 6.71 13.18 -7.53
CA LYS A 159 8.04 13.67 -7.13
C LYS A 159 8.81 12.65 -6.30
N ALA A 160 8.11 11.84 -5.49
CA ALA A 160 8.70 10.78 -4.70
C ALA A 160 7.71 9.63 -4.50
N MET A 161 8.25 8.43 -4.34
CA MET A 161 7.46 7.23 -4.04
C MET A 161 8.28 6.28 -3.16
N VAL A 162 7.71 5.90 -2.01
CA VAL A 162 8.27 4.87 -1.12
C VAL A 162 7.19 3.82 -0.86
N GLY A 163 7.41 2.61 -1.31
CA GLY A 163 6.42 1.53 -1.29
C GLY A 163 6.45 0.66 -0.04
N GLY A 164 7.34 0.95 0.90
CA GLY A 164 7.45 0.17 2.13
C GLY A 164 8.51 0.71 3.06
N ARG A 165 8.39 0.33 4.32
CA ARG A 165 9.31 0.65 5.40
C ARG A 165 10.34 -0.48 5.58
N GLY A 166 11.56 -0.13 5.97
CA GLY A 166 12.69 -1.03 6.14
C GLY A 166 13.61 -1.06 4.91
N THR A 167 14.71 -1.79 5.03
CA THR A 167 15.68 -1.92 3.95
C THR A 167 15.09 -2.69 2.78
N LYS A 168 15.10 -2.07 1.60
CA LYS A 168 14.71 -2.72 0.35
C LYS A 168 15.81 -3.68 -0.09
N SER A 169 15.55 -4.98 -0.04
CA SER A 169 16.54 -6.04 -0.30
C SER A 169 16.62 -6.50 -1.77
N SER A 170 15.59 -6.18 -2.56
CA SER A 170 15.53 -6.55 -3.98
C SER A 170 14.78 -5.51 -4.80
N SER A 171 15.15 -5.39 -6.08
CA SER A 171 14.35 -4.65 -7.07
C SER A 171 13.04 -5.38 -7.34
N MET A 172 12.03 -4.67 -7.88
CA MET A 172 10.70 -5.21 -8.22
C MET A 172 10.01 -5.90 -7.04
N SER A 173 10.29 -5.44 -5.82
CA SER A 173 9.63 -5.93 -4.60
C SER A 173 8.29 -5.23 -4.38
N LEU A 174 7.46 -5.78 -3.46
CA LEU A 174 6.12 -5.26 -3.16
C LEU A 174 6.13 -3.74 -2.92
N ASN A 175 5.51 -2.99 -3.82
CA ASN A 175 5.34 -1.55 -3.74
C ASN A 175 3.92 -1.20 -3.30
N ARG A 176 3.74 -0.87 -2.01
CA ARG A 176 2.42 -0.53 -1.43
C ARG A 176 1.89 0.83 -1.86
N ALA A 177 2.74 1.67 -2.47
CA ALA A 177 2.35 2.99 -2.97
C ALA A 177 1.81 2.95 -4.40
N TYR A 178 2.02 1.84 -5.14
CA TYR A 178 1.67 1.73 -6.55
C TYR A 178 0.87 0.47 -6.85
N THR A 179 1.47 -0.70 -6.72
CA THR A 179 0.85 -1.99 -7.06
C THR A 179 0.96 -3.00 -5.92
N GLY A 180 0.10 -4.01 -5.92
CA GLY A 180 0.23 -5.18 -5.06
C GLY A 180 -0.31 -5.05 -3.63
N SER A 181 -0.93 -3.93 -3.26
CA SER A 181 -1.56 -3.80 -1.94
C SER A 181 -2.81 -2.94 -2.01
N THR A 182 -3.98 -3.56 -1.91
CA THR A 182 -5.24 -2.84 -1.74
C THR A 182 -5.57 -2.65 -0.27
N ARG A 183 -6.00 -1.46 0.11
CA ARG A 183 -6.46 -1.11 1.45
C ARG A 183 -7.72 -0.29 1.37
N GLN A 184 -8.56 -0.41 2.38
CA GLN A 184 -9.71 0.47 2.53
C GLN A 184 -9.20 1.91 2.75
N PRO A 185 -9.60 2.88 1.91
CA PRO A 185 -9.13 4.27 2.00
C PRO A 185 -9.68 4.98 3.23
N GLY A 186 -10.68 4.43 3.90
CA GLY A 186 -11.33 5.02 5.04
C GLY A 186 -11.98 6.37 4.69
N SER A 187 -11.97 7.28 5.65
CA SER A 187 -12.63 8.58 5.53
C SER A 187 -12.01 9.54 4.49
N CYS A 188 -10.80 9.26 4.01
CA CYS A 188 -10.23 10.03 2.90
C CYS A 188 -11.09 9.94 1.64
N PHE A 189 -11.80 8.83 1.46
CA PHE A 189 -12.67 8.59 0.32
C PHE A 189 -13.89 9.53 0.28
N LYS A 190 -14.32 10.07 1.42
CA LYS A 190 -15.43 11.05 1.50
C LYS A 190 -15.18 12.28 0.62
N ILE A 191 -13.91 12.69 0.49
CA ILE A 191 -13.55 13.84 -0.35
C ILE A 191 -13.85 13.52 -1.81
N LEU A 192 -13.41 12.36 -2.29
CA LEU A 192 -13.51 11.98 -3.70
C LEU A 192 -14.93 11.62 -4.12
N SER A 193 -15.60 10.79 -3.31
CA SER A 193 -16.93 10.24 -3.66
C SER A 193 -18.11 11.10 -3.25
N THR A 194 -17.94 12.03 -2.30
CA THR A 194 -19.05 12.76 -1.71
C THR A 194 -18.89 14.27 -1.87
N TYR A 195 -17.85 14.84 -1.28
CA TYR A 195 -17.76 16.30 -1.21
C TYR A 195 -17.26 16.94 -2.51
N ALA A 196 -16.37 16.29 -3.26
CA ALA A 196 -15.94 16.81 -4.57
C ALA A 196 -17.15 16.93 -5.54
N PRO A 197 -17.94 15.86 -5.79
CA PRO A 197 -19.12 15.98 -6.64
C PRO A 197 -20.19 16.93 -6.09
N ALA A 198 -20.36 17.02 -4.77
CA ALA A 198 -21.31 17.94 -4.16
C ALA A 198 -20.97 19.40 -4.46
N LEU A 199 -19.68 19.75 -4.33
CA LEU A 199 -19.18 21.11 -4.55
C LEU A 199 -19.07 21.48 -6.04
N ASP A 200 -18.70 20.52 -6.89
CA ASP A 200 -18.41 20.79 -8.30
C ASP A 200 -19.67 20.82 -9.17
N SER A 201 -20.58 19.87 -8.98
CA SER A 201 -21.71 19.69 -9.92
C SER A 201 -23.10 19.70 -9.29
N ALA A 202 -23.24 19.52 -7.96
CA ALA A 202 -24.53 19.52 -7.30
C ALA A 202 -24.97 20.88 -6.72
N GLY A 203 -24.18 21.94 -6.93
CA GLY A 203 -24.50 23.29 -6.49
C GLY A 203 -24.32 23.55 -4.99
N GLU A 204 -23.69 22.62 -4.28
CA GLU A 204 -23.38 22.75 -2.87
C GLU A 204 -22.18 23.68 -2.65
N THR A 205 -22.05 24.17 -1.42
CA THR A 205 -20.91 25.00 -1.01
C THR A 205 -20.36 24.56 0.34
N LEU A 206 -19.17 25.01 0.67
CA LEU A 206 -18.60 24.76 2.01
C LEU A 206 -19.43 25.38 3.15
N ALA A 207 -20.34 26.31 2.84
CA ALA A 207 -21.28 26.93 3.78
C ALA A 207 -22.61 26.19 3.88
N THR A 208 -22.90 25.24 2.99
CA THR A 208 -24.12 24.42 3.04
C THR A 208 -24.27 23.77 4.42
N ILE A 209 -25.48 23.88 5.00
CA ILE A 209 -25.76 23.34 6.33
C ILE A 209 -26.31 21.93 6.20
N ILE A 210 -25.62 21.01 6.88
CA ILE A 210 -26.01 19.61 6.99
C ILE A 210 -26.29 19.32 8.46
N LYS A 211 -27.41 18.69 8.76
CA LYS A 211 -27.80 18.39 10.14
C LYS A 211 -27.26 17.02 10.56
N ASP A 212 -26.39 17.03 11.56
CA ASP A 212 -25.93 15.83 12.26
C ASP A 212 -26.99 15.40 13.29
N GLU A 213 -27.76 14.40 12.95
CA GLU A 213 -28.88 13.83 13.72
C GLU A 213 -28.97 12.32 13.44
N PRO A 214 -29.81 11.55 14.19
CA PRO A 214 -30.03 10.14 13.88
C PRO A 214 -30.32 9.93 12.40
N TYR A 215 -29.59 9.01 11.78
CA TYR A 215 -29.70 8.68 10.36
C TYR A 215 -29.41 7.20 10.12
N GLU A 216 -30.07 6.62 9.15
CA GLU A 216 -29.96 5.19 8.82
C GLU A 216 -29.69 5.01 7.33
N TYR A 217 -28.99 3.94 6.97
CA TYR A 217 -28.90 3.48 5.59
C TYR A 217 -30.28 2.95 5.13
N ALA A 218 -30.42 2.70 3.83
CA ALA A 218 -31.67 2.20 3.24
C ALA A 218 -32.12 0.83 3.81
N ASP A 219 -31.22 0.06 4.36
CA ASP A 219 -31.50 -1.23 5.02
C ASP A 219 -31.85 -1.10 6.52
N GLY A 220 -31.95 0.12 7.04
CA GLY A 220 -32.22 0.40 8.45
C GLY A 220 -31.00 0.33 9.36
N THR A 221 -29.80 0.08 8.82
CA THR A 221 -28.57 0.09 9.61
C THR A 221 -28.24 1.53 10.04
N PRO A 222 -28.08 1.81 11.35
CA PRO A 222 -27.80 3.16 11.82
C PRO A 222 -26.40 3.63 11.42
N VAL A 223 -26.30 4.88 11.00
CA VAL A 223 -25.02 5.55 10.74
C VAL A 223 -24.53 6.19 12.03
N SER A 224 -23.30 5.88 12.44
CA SER A 224 -22.68 6.45 13.64
C SER A 224 -21.46 7.31 13.30
N ASN A 225 -21.24 8.37 14.10
CA ASN A 225 -20.03 9.16 14.05
C ASN A 225 -18.91 8.52 14.90
N TRP A 226 -17.65 8.84 14.58
CA TRP A 226 -16.49 8.30 15.31
C TRP A 226 -16.39 8.81 16.76
N TRP A 227 -17.09 9.92 17.08
CA TRP A 227 -17.08 10.49 18.43
C TRP A 227 -18.14 9.90 19.38
N GLY A 228 -18.92 8.92 18.94
CA GLY A 228 -19.90 8.21 19.78
C GLY A 228 -21.36 8.59 19.52
N ASN A 229 -22.22 8.40 20.55
CA ASN A 229 -23.67 8.39 20.42
C ASN A 229 -24.33 9.74 20.67
N TYR A 230 -23.66 10.84 20.39
CA TYR A 230 -24.27 12.18 20.45
C TYR A 230 -24.20 12.86 19.09
N TYR A 231 -25.10 13.82 18.88
CA TYR A 231 -25.25 14.54 17.63
C TYR A 231 -24.93 16.02 17.84
N ARG A 232 -24.30 16.63 16.85
CA ARG A 232 -23.84 18.02 16.91
C ARG A 232 -24.81 19.02 16.29
N GLY A 233 -25.91 18.52 15.71
CA GLY A 233 -26.92 19.35 15.07
C GLY A 233 -26.44 19.99 13.77
N ASN A 234 -26.86 21.23 13.51
CA ASN A 234 -26.50 21.94 12.29
C ASN A 234 -25.00 22.25 12.21
N MET A 235 -24.33 21.81 11.16
CA MET A 235 -22.95 22.16 10.87
C MET A 235 -22.78 22.49 9.39
N THR A 236 -21.82 23.35 9.08
CA THR A 236 -21.47 23.63 7.70
C THR A 236 -20.76 22.42 7.06
N MET A 237 -20.83 22.27 5.75
CA MET A 237 -20.09 21.24 5.03
C MET A 237 -18.59 21.30 5.36
N ARG A 238 -17.98 22.50 5.44
CA ARG A 238 -16.59 22.70 5.91
C ARG A 238 -16.38 22.01 7.27
N LYS A 239 -17.27 22.24 8.22
CA LYS A 239 -17.14 21.65 9.55
C LYS A 239 -17.35 20.14 9.55
N ALA A 240 -18.24 19.63 8.70
CA ALA A 240 -18.46 18.20 8.50
C ALA A 240 -17.20 17.51 7.94
N ILE A 241 -16.51 18.16 6.98
CA ILE A 241 -15.23 17.70 6.43
C ILE A 241 -14.13 17.70 7.51
N GLU A 242 -13.93 18.83 8.20
CA GLU A 242 -12.93 18.96 9.29
C GLU A 242 -13.10 17.89 10.36
N GLN A 243 -14.34 17.61 10.73
CA GLN A 243 -14.67 16.65 11.78
C GLN A 243 -14.82 15.21 11.25
N SER A 244 -14.69 15.02 9.94
CA SER A 244 -14.94 13.73 9.30
C SER A 244 -16.28 13.10 9.71
N ALA A 245 -17.36 13.92 9.76
CA ALA A 245 -18.67 13.51 10.19
C ALA A 245 -19.24 12.45 9.23
N ASN A 246 -19.53 11.26 9.75
CA ASN A 246 -20.05 10.15 8.92
C ASN A 246 -21.48 10.41 8.47
N ILE A 247 -22.35 10.84 9.40
CA ILE A 247 -23.76 11.11 9.11
C ILE A 247 -23.89 12.18 8.03
N CYS A 248 -23.13 13.28 8.15
CA CYS A 248 -23.16 14.34 7.14
C CYS A 248 -22.69 13.85 5.77
N ALA A 249 -21.63 13.03 5.74
CA ALA A 249 -21.12 12.47 4.49
C ALA A 249 -22.15 11.52 3.83
N VAL A 250 -22.78 10.65 4.59
CA VAL A 250 -23.81 9.73 4.05
C VAL A 250 -25.03 10.49 3.56
N LYS A 251 -25.51 11.50 4.30
CA LYS A 251 -26.61 12.37 3.87
C LYS A 251 -26.27 13.07 2.56
N THR A 252 -25.14 13.74 2.48
CA THR A 252 -24.70 14.42 1.26
C THR A 252 -24.60 13.44 0.07
N LEU A 253 -24.00 12.26 0.26
CA LEU A 253 -23.90 11.26 -0.81
C LEU A 253 -25.28 10.75 -1.25
N THR A 254 -26.22 10.57 -0.32
CA THR A 254 -27.60 10.18 -0.63
C THR A 254 -28.30 11.26 -1.45
N GLU A 255 -28.11 12.52 -1.09
CA GLU A 255 -28.73 13.69 -1.74
C GLU A 255 -28.20 13.89 -3.18
N ILE A 256 -26.90 13.85 -3.37
CA ILE A 256 -26.28 13.97 -4.71
C ILE A 256 -26.35 12.69 -5.55
N THR A 257 -26.80 11.61 -4.98
CA THR A 257 -26.85 10.22 -5.45
C THR A 257 -25.50 9.48 -5.42
N PRO A 258 -25.48 8.22 -4.98
CA PRO A 258 -24.28 7.37 -5.02
C PRO A 258 -23.67 7.20 -6.43
N GLN A 259 -24.55 7.24 -7.46
CA GLN A 259 -24.09 7.13 -8.86
C GLN A 259 -23.20 8.30 -9.28
N LEU A 260 -23.53 9.53 -8.86
CA LEU A 260 -22.69 10.69 -9.13
C LEU A 260 -21.33 10.54 -8.45
N GLY A 261 -21.33 10.13 -7.18
CA GLY A 261 -20.08 9.84 -6.44
C GLY A 261 -19.20 8.79 -7.12
N PHE A 262 -19.82 7.72 -7.61
CA PHE A 262 -19.13 6.67 -8.37
C PHE A 262 -18.52 7.20 -9.67
N THR A 263 -19.24 7.98 -10.44
CA THR A 263 -18.74 8.61 -11.67
C THR A 263 -17.53 9.49 -11.40
N TYR A 264 -17.54 10.26 -10.31
CA TYR A 264 -16.38 11.06 -9.92
C TYR A 264 -15.18 10.21 -9.55
N CYS A 265 -15.37 9.10 -8.83
CA CYS A 265 -14.30 8.17 -8.54
C CYS A 265 -13.65 7.61 -9.83
N GLN A 266 -14.45 7.26 -10.83
CA GLN A 266 -13.93 6.83 -12.14
C GLN A 266 -13.16 7.96 -12.85
N ASN A 267 -13.69 9.19 -12.83
CA ASN A 267 -13.02 10.35 -13.42
C ASN A 267 -11.68 10.69 -12.74
N PHE A 268 -11.53 10.35 -11.46
CA PHE A 268 -10.26 10.43 -10.74
C PHE A 268 -9.30 9.26 -11.05
N GLY A 269 -9.68 8.34 -11.95
CA GLY A 269 -8.85 7.22 -12.36
C GLY A 269 -8.89 6.02 -11.41
N LEU A 270 -9.86 5.97 -10.49
CA LEU A 270 -10.03 4.81 -9.62
C LEU A 270 -10.69 3.67 -10.43
N SER A 271 -10.01 2.51 -10.45
CA SER A 271 -10.59 1.28 -11.02
C SER A 271 -11.65 0.70 -10.09
N THR A 272 -12.71 0.17 -10.67
CA THR A 272 -13.84 -0.46 -9.96
C THR A 272 -13.88 -1.95 -10.24
#